data_69e8a318404f807867afdf3d7ed575a2
#
_entry.id   69e8a318404f807867afdf3d7ed575a2
#
_cell.length_a   1.000
_cell.length_b   1.000
_cell.length_c   1.000
_cell.angle_alpha   90.00
_cell.angle_beta   90.00
_cell.angle_gamma   90.00
#
_symmetry.space_group_name_H-M   'P 1'
#
loop_
_entity.id
_entity.type
_entity.pdbx_description
1 polymer ?
#
loop_
_entity_poly.entity_id
_entity_poly.type
_entity_poly.pdbx_seq_one_letter_code
_entity_poly.pdbx_strand_id
1 'polypeptide(L)'
;QTCALPISPNLSARLKNRVLIKREDLQPVFSFKLRGAYNKMVRLPKAARDRGVIAASAGNHAQGVALAAQTLRCKATIVMPVTTPQIKIDAVRARGARVVLHGDSYDAAYAYAKILALKQKLTFVHPYDDPDVIAGQGTIGMEILRQHAEPIHAIFVPVGGGGLIAGIAAYVKRLRPEIKIIGVEPDDADAMAQSLKAGRRVKLDQVGLFADGVAVKHVGAETFRLCRALVDDVIRVNTDAMCAAIKDVFTDTRVILE
;
A
#
# COMPACT_ATOMS: atom_id res chain seq x y z
N GLN A 1 -10.99 5.66 17.23
CA GLN A 1 -10.45 4.42 16.64
C GLN A 1 -10.58 3.31 17.67
N THR A 2 -11.12 2.17 17.26
CA THR A 2 -11.30 1.01 18.14
C THR A 2 -9.96 0.54 18.71
N CYS A 3 -9.91 0.35 20.01
CA CYS A 3 -8.70 -0.08 20.72
C CYS A 3 -8.29 -1.53 20.45
N ALA A 4 -9.10 -2.32 19.74
CA ALA A 4 -8.86 -3.73 19.46
C ALA A 4 -8.98 -4.07 17.98
N LEU A 5 -8.31 -5.15 17.56
CA LEU A 5 -8.50 -5.74 16.24
C LEU A 5 -9.83 -6.51 16.23
N PRO A 6 -10.74 -6.28 15.27
CA PRO A 6 -11.96 -7.05 15.18
C PRO A 6 -11.67 -8.51 14.83
N ILE A 7 -12.39 -9.42 15.47
CA ILE A 7 -12.37 -10.84 15.18
C ILE A 7 -13.32 -11.10 14.00
N SER A 8 -12.90 -11.97 13.07
CA SER A 8 -13.75 -12.53 12.02
C SER A 8 -14.35 -13.86 12.53
N PRO A 9 -15.58 -13.89 13.07
CA PRO A 9 -16.08 -15.04 13.83
C PRO A 9 -16.31 -16.27 12.94
N ASN A 10 -16.92 -16.11 11.78
CA ASN A 10 -17.19 -17.24 10.89
C ASN A 10 -15.90 -17.81 10.29
N LEU A 11 -14.95 -16.95 9.87
CA LEU A 11 -13.64 -17.40 9.43
C LEU A 11 -12.89 -18.10 10.55
N SER A 12 -12.92 -17.57 11.77
CA SER A 12 -12.26 -18.17 12.92
C SER A 12 -12.81 -19.56 13.23
N ALA A 13 -14.13 -19.73 13.21
CA ALA A 13 -14.78 -21.01 13.44
C ALA A 13 -14.42 -22.04 12.36
N ARG A 14 -14.49 -21.64 11.08
CA ARG A 14 -14.17 -22.51 9.93
C ARG A 14 -12.71 -22.95 9.92
N LEU A 15 -11.81 -22.04 10.22
CA LEU A 15 -10.36 -22.32 10.22
C LEU A 15 -9.87 -22.90 11.55
N LYS A 16 -10.74 -23.03 12.56
CA LYS A 16 -10.37 -23.45 13.93
C LYS A 16 -9.17 -22.66 14.45
N ASN A 17 -9.16 -21.36 14.19
CA ASN A 17 -8.09 -20.44 14.55
C ASN A 17 -8.69 -19.06 14.86
N ARG A 18 -7.97 -18.22 15.57
CA ARG A 18 -8.39 -16.84 15.86
C ARG A 18 -7.94 -15.91 14.74
N VAL A 19 -8.87 -15.52 13.87
CA VAL A 19 -8.61 -14.62 12.73
C VAL A 19 -8.98 -13.19 13.13
N LEU A 20 -8.00 -12.30 13.10
CA LEU A 20 -8.13 -10.87 13.38
C LEU A 20 -7.93 -10.07 12.09
N ILE A 21 -8.69 -8.99 11.93
CA ILE A 21 -8.61 -8.16 10.72
C ILE A 21 -8.14 -6.75 11.11
N LYS A 22 -7.03 -6.29 10.53
CA LYS A 22 -6.60 -4.89 10.63
C LYS A 22 -7.31 -4.06 9.56
N ARG A 23 -8.31 -3.30 9.99
CA ARG A 23 -9.27 -2.57 9.14
C ARG A 23 -8.70 -1.22 8.65
N GLU A 24 -7.91 -1.24 7.58
CA GLU A 24 -7.40 -0.03 6.93
C GLU A 24 -8.40 0.60 5.93
N ASP A 25 -9.45 -0.10 5.57
CA ASP A 25 -10.62 0.42 4.85
C ASP A 25 -11.40 1.48 5.64
N LEU A 26 -11.28 1.51 6.97
CA LEU A 26 -11.88 2.53 7.83
C LEU A 26 -11.11 3.87 7.84
N GLN A 27 -9.99 3.97 7.14
CA GLN A 27 -9.28 5.23 6.97
C GLN A 27 -10.09 6.20 6.08
N PRO A 28 -9.91 7.54 6.19
CA PRO A 28 -10.67 8.52 5.41
C PRO A 28 -10.51 8.41 3.88
N VAL A 29 -9.53 7.63 3.40
CA VAL A 29 -9.30 7.32 1.99
C VAL A 29 -9.42 5.82 1.70
N PHE A 30 -10.10 5.09 2.59
CA PHE A 30 -10.40 3.67 2.48
C PHE A 30 -9.19 2.76 2.25
N SER A 31 -8.00 3.22 2.65
CA SER A 31 -6.76 2.46 2.51
C SER A 31 -5.65 2.98 3.42
N PHE A 32 -4.63 2.15 3.63
CA PHE A 32 -3.43 2.47 4.41
C PHE A 32 -2.51 3.52 3.77
N LYS A 33 -2.67 3.82 2.49
CA LYS A 33 -1.71 4.62 1.70
C LYS A 33 -1.46 6.02 2.26
N LEU A 34 -2.44 6.59 2.96
CA LEU A 34 -2.27 7.89 3.61
C LEU A 34 -1.14 7.90 4.65
N ARG A 35 -0.87 6.79 5.33
CA ARG A 35 0.14 6.71 6.41
C ARG A 35 1.54 7.02 5.88
N GLY A 36 1.95 6.31 4.84
CA GLY A 36 3.26 6.54 4.19
C GLY A 36 3.34 7.89 3.49
N ALA A 37 2.29 8.31 2.80
CA ALA A 37 2.23 9.61 2.16
C ALA A 37 2.39 10.75 3.19
N TYR A 38 1.63 10.70 4.27
CA TYR A 38 1.70 11.69 5.35
C TYR A 38 3.07 11.69 6.02
N ASN A 39 3.60 10.52 6.40
CA ASN A 39 4.91 10.43 7.05
C ASN A 39 6.03 11.00 6.18
N LYS A 40 6.03 10.71 4.88
CA LYS A 40 6.96 11.31 3.93
C LYS A 40 6.83 12.83 3.90
N MET A 41 5.62 13.32 3.73
CA MET A 41 5.38 14.74 3.48
C MET A 41 5.59 15.61 4.72
N VAL A 42 5.24 15.14 5.93
CA VAL A 42 5.45 15.88 7.17
C VAL A 42 6.94 16.07 7.51
N ARG A 43 7.78 15.11 7.07
CA ARG A 43 9.24 15.14 7.27
C ARG A 43 9.99 16.03 6.26
N LEU A 44 9.32 16.46 5.19
CA LEU A 44 9.93 17.36 4.21
C LEU A 44 10.29 18.72 4.86
N PRO A 45 11.44 19.29 4.52
CA PRO A 45 11.76 20.67 4.89
C PRO A 45 10.65 21.63 4.42
N LYS A 46 10.42 22.70 5.19
CA LYS A 46 9.37 23.68 4.88
C LYS A 46 9.45 24.18 3.43
N ALA A 47 10.62 24.53 2.96
CA ALA A 47 10.83 24.99 1.57
C ALA A 47 10.42 23.94 0.51
N ALA A 48 10.58 22.64 0.79
CA ALA A 48 10.14 21.58 -0.11
C ALA A 48 8.61 21.43 -0.10
N ARG A 49 7.98 21.51 1.08
CA ARG A 49 6.50 21.51 1.21
C ARG A 49 5.88 22.74 0.53
N ASP A 50 6.48 23.92 0.67
CA ASP A 50 5.98 25.15 0.06
C ASP A 50 6.01 25.07 -1.49
N ARG A 51 7.01 24.41 -2.07
CA ARG A 51 7.05 24.15 -3.51
C ARG A 51 5.96 23.15 -3.93
N GLY A 52 5.65 22.20 -3.09
CA GLY A 52 4.65 21.16 -3.31
C GLY A 52 5.22 19.79 -3.64
N VAL A 53 4.32 18.82 -3.74
CA VAL A 53 4.65 17.43 -4.01
C VAL A 53 3.99 16.94 -5.30
N ILE A 54 4.50 15.85 -5.84
CA ILE A 54 3.93 15.19 -7.02
C ILE A 54 3.95 13.67 -6.83
N ALA A 55 2.92 13.00 -7.32
CA ALA A 55 2.86 11.54 -7.40
C ALA A 55 2.24 11.08 -8.70
N ALA A 56 2.53 9.84 -9.11
CA ALA A 56 1.85 9.14 -10.20
C ALA A 56 1.00 8.02 -9.60
N SER A 57 -0.31 8.10 -9.72
CA SER A 57 -1.23 7.06 -9.27
C SER A 57 -2.66 7.40 -9.68
N ALA A 58 -3.44 6.39 -10.08
CA ALA A 58 -4.88 6.51 -10.30
C ALA A 58 -5.73 5.91 -9.16
N GLY A 59 -5.09 5.40 -8.10
CA GLY A 59 -5.77 4.67 -7.01
C GLY A 59 -5.50 5.25 -5.63
N ASN A 60 -5.36 4.35 -4.66
CA ASN A 60 -5.26 4.66 -3.24
C ASN A 60 -4.08 5.58 -2.88
N HIS A 61 -2.95 5.47 -3.58
CA HIS A 61 -1.80 6.36 -3.32
C HIS A 61 -2.12 7.81 -3.71
N ALA A 62 -2.82 8.03 -4.81
CA ALA A 62 -3.27 9.36 -5.23
C ALA A 62 -4.12 10.04 -4.14
N GLN A 63 -5.10 9.32 -3.61
CA GLN A 63 -5.97 9.82 -2.54
C GLN A 63 -5.19 10.04 -1.23
N GLY A 64 -4.27 9.13 -0.89
CA GLY A 64 -3.41 9.26 0.29
C GLY A 64 -2.53 10.51 0.24
N VAL A 65 -1.90 10.78 -0.91
CA VAL A 65 -1.08 12.00 -1.12
C VAL A 65 -1.95 13.26 -1.10
N ALA A 66 -3.13 13.23 -1.74
CA ALA A 66 -4.04 14.38 -1.76
C ALA A 66 -4.54 14.73 -0.34
N LEU A 67 -4.94 13.72 0.46
CA LEU A 67 -5.35 13.94 1.85
C LEU A 67 -4.19 14.44 2.72
N ALA A 68 -3.01 13.86 2.58
CA ALA A 68 -1.82 14.33 3.31
C ALA A 68 -1.49 15.79 2.96
N ALA A 69 -1.59 16.16 1.68
CA ALA A 69 -1.37 17.52 1.22
C ALA A 69 -2.40 18.51 1.79
N GLN A 70 -3.67 18.13 1.79
CA GLN A 70 -4.76 18.91 2.39
C GLN A 70 -4.50 19.16 3.88
N THR A 71 -4.15 18.09 4.62
CA THR A 71 -3.87 18.18 6.06
C THR A 71 -2.65 19.06 6.37
N LEU A 72 -1.61 18.96 5.55
CA LEU A 72 -0.35 19.71 5.72
C LEU A 72 -0.37 21.09 5.04
N ARG A 73 -1.48 21.48 4.43
CA ARG A 73 -1.66 22.71 3.64
C ARG A 73 -0.55 22.89 2.59
N CYS A 74 -0.25 21.82 1.88
CA CYS A 74 0.79 21.73 0.87
C CYS A 74 0.14 21.49 -0.50
N LYS A 75 0.72 22.02 -1.58
CA LYS A 75 0.24 21.75 -2.94
C LYS A 75 0.59 20.35 -3.37
N ALA A 76 -0.34 19.62 -3.95
CA ALA A 76 -0.11 18.31 -4.55
C ALA A 76 -0.53 18.30 -6.02
N THR A 77 0.31 17.71 -6.86
CA THR A 77 0.01 17.37 -8.26
C THR A 77 -0.03 15.86 -8.39
N ILE A 78 -1.10 15.32 -8.92
CA ILE A 78 -1.26 13.89 -9.16
C ILE A 78 -1.36 13.65 -10.66
N VAL A 79 -0.43 12.86 -11.20
CA VAL A 79 -0.45 12.45 -12.59
C VAL A 79 -1.15 11.10 -12.70
N MET A 80 -2.14 11.03 -13.58
CA MET A 80 -2.97 9.85 -13.83
C MET A 80 -2.98 9.52 -15.32
N PRO A 81 -3.13 8.26 -15.72
CA PRO A 81 -3.45 7.91 -17.10
C PRO A 81 -4.76 8.55 -17.56
N VAL A 82 -4.87 8.84 -18.85
CA VAL A 82 -6.12 9.39 -19.44
C VAL A 82 -7.29 8.39 -19.36
N THR A 83 -6.98 7.10 -19.19
CA THR A 83 -7.95 6.00 -19.02
C THR A 83 -8.53 5.91 -17.61
N THR A 84 -8.10 6.79 -16.68
CA THR A 84 -8.56 6.77 -15.29
C THR A 84 -10.06 7.11 -15.20
N PRO A 85 -10.87 6.28 -14.51
CA PRO A 85 -12.29 6.56 -14.31
C PRO A 85 -12.53 7.90 -13.62
N GLN A 86 -13.57 8.64 -14.07
CA GLN A 86 -13.88 9.98 -13.61
C GLN A 86 -14.07 10.04 -12.08
N ILE A 87 -14.71 9.03 -11.50
CA ILE A 87 -14.91 8.94 -10.04
C ILE A 87 -13.59 8.98 -9.24
N LYS A 88 -12.52 8.36 -9.76
CA LYS A 88 -11.17 8.38 -9.12
C LYS A 88 -10.52 9.76 -9.28
N ILE A 89 -10.74 10.43 -10.41
CA ILE A 89 -10.24 11.78 -10.66
C ILE A 89 -10.92 12.77 -9.69
N ASP A 90 -12.22 12.70 -9.58
CA ASP A 90 -13.02 13.61 -8.76
C ASP A 90 -12.72 13.41 -7.26
N ALA A 91 -12.50 12.17 -6.81
CA ALA A 91 -12.12 11.88 -5.44
C ALA A 91 -10.79 12.56 -5.03
N VAL A 92 -9.86 12.71 -5.96
CA VAL A 92 -8.57 13.39 -5.73
C VAL A 92 -8.73 14.91 -5.80
N ARG A 93 -9.50 15.42 -6.78
CA ARG A 93 -9.79 16.86 -6.93
C ARG A 93 -10.56 17.42 -5.73
N ALA A 94 -11.51 16.65 -5.19
CA ALA A 94 -12.27 17.02 -4.01
C ALA A 94 -11.40 17.29 -2.76
N ARG A 95 -10.18 16.74 -2.73
CA ARG A 95 -9.17 16.99 -1.69
C ARG A 95 -8.22 18.16 -2.01
N GLY A 96 -8.50 18.94 -3.07
CA GLY A 96 -7.73 20.11 -3.47
C GLY A 96 -6.43 19.80 -4.24
N ALA A 97 -6.18 18.57 -4.63
CA ALA A 97 -5.01 18.23 -5.43
C ALA A 97 -5.26 18.54 -6.92
N ARG A 98 -4.22 19.04 -7.60
CA ARG A 98 -4.21 19.23 -9.05
C ARG A 98 -4.04 17.87 -9.74
N VAL A 99 -4.98 17.49 -10.59
CA VAL A 99 -4.87 16.29 -11.43
C VAL A 99 -4.37 16.67 -12.82
N VAL A 100 -3.37 15.94 -13.30
CA VAL A 100 -2.82 16.01 -14.65
C VAL A 100 -3.03 14.65 -15.31
N LEU A 101 -3.76 14.62 -16.41
CA LEU A 101 -3.96 13.39 -17.19
C LEU A 101 -2.88 13.30 -18.26
N HIS A 102 -2.14 12.17 -18.32
CA HIS A 102 -1.07 11.96 -19.28
C HIS A 102 -0.81 10.48 -19.55
N GLY A 103 -0.70 10.15 -20.85
CA GLY A 103 -0.49 8.78 -21.30
C GLY A 103 -1.69 7.87 -21.07
N ASP A 104 -1.61 6.67 -21.59
CA ASP A 104 -2.65 5.63 -21.51
C ASP A 104 -2.36 4.55 -20.46
N SER A 105 -1.16 4.59 -19.89
CA SER A 105 -0.65 3.59 -18.94
C SER A 105 -0.05 4.24 -17.68
N TYR A 106 0.06 3.44 -16.61
CA TYR A 106 0.74 3.86 -15.39
C TYR A 106 2.21 4.27 -15.66
N ASP A 107 2.92 3.50 -16.51
CA ASP A 107 4.33 3.77 -16.80
C ASP A 107 4.51 5.13 -17.51
N ALA A 108 3.63 5.46 -18.45
CA ALA A 108 3.63 6.76 -19.12
C ALA A 108 3.34 7.91 -18.16
N ALA A 109 2.33 7.76 -17.30
CA ALA A 109 2.00 8.75 -16.26
C ALA A 109 3.14 8.91 -15.26
N TYR A 110 3.79 7.82 -14.84
CA TYR A 110 4.93 7.83 -13.94
C TYR A 110 6.14 8.55 -14.54
N ALA A 111 6.50 8.22 -15.79
CA ALA A 111 7.61 8.89 -16.48
C ALA A 111 7.37 10.40 -16.58
N TYR A 112 6.17 10.81 -16.96
CA TYR A 112 5.80 12.22 -17.04
C TYR A 112 5.82 12.92 -15.69
N ALA A 113 5.35 12.26 -14.64
CA ALA A 113 5.42 12.81 -13.28
C ALA A 113 6.86 13.06 -12.83
N LYS A 114 7.81 12.20 -13.21
CA LYS A 114 9.24 12.40 -12.94
C LYS A 114 9.79 13.62 -13.67
N ILE A 115 9.40 13.83 -14.94
CA ILE A 115 9.78 15.01 -15.72
C ILE A 115 9.23 16.29 -15.07
N LEU A 116 7.95 16.29 -14.69
CA LEU A 116 7.33 17.43 -14.02
C LEU A 116 7.98 17.72 -12.65
N ALA A 117 8.31 16.66 -11.89
CA ALA A 117 9.00 16.79 -10.61
C ALA A 117 10.30 17.60 -10.75
N LEU A 118 11.12 17.26 -11.74
CA LEU A 118 12.38 17.96 -12.04
C LEU A 118 12.11 19.39 -12.53
N LYS A 119 11.25 19.57 -13.53
CA LYS A 119 10.96 20.86 -14.15
C LYS A 119 10.39 21.87 -13.16
N GLN A 120 9.51 21.44 -12.26
CA GLN A 120 8.82 22.30 -11.30
C GLN A 120 9.44 22.23 -9.88
N LYS A 121 10.55 21.51 -9.71
CA LYS A 121 11.24 21.30 -8.42
C LYS A 121 10.31 20.75 -7.32
N LEU A 122 9.34 19.91 -7.70
CA LEU A 122 8.41 19.25 -6.78
C LEU A 122 9.06 18.01 -6.16
N THR A 123 8.68 17.70 -4.92
CA THR A 123 9.11 16.46 -4.29
C THR A 123 8.25 15.31 -4.75
N PHE A 124 8.87 14.29 -5.35
CA PHE A 124 8.16 13.08 -5.76
C PHE A 124 7.87 12.20 -4.55
N VAL A 125 6.60 11.85 -4.34
CA VAL A 125 6.15 10.92 -3.30
C VAL A 125 5.94 9.55 -3.91
N HIS A 126 6.90 8.65 -3.69
CA HIS A 126 6.87 7.30 -4.26
C HIS A 126 5.79 6.44 -3.59
N PRO A 127 5.05 5.58 -4.32
CA PRO A 127 3.94 4.81 -3.75
C PRO A 127 4.37 3.69 -2.77
N TYR A 128 5.64 3.28 -2.77
CA TYR A 128 6.15 2.20 -1.91
C TYR A 128 7.67 2.21 -1.67
N ASP A 129 8.50 2.63 -2.63
CA ASP A 129 9.98 2.52 -2.56
C ASP A 129 10.62 3.82 -2.07
N ASP A 130 10.30 4.20 -0.85
CA ASP A 130 10.86 5.36 -0.16
C ASP A 130 10.91 5.04 1.34
N PRO A 131 12.06 5.24 2.02
CA PRO A 131 12.20 4.90 3.44
C PRO A 131 11.17 5.58 4.36
N ASP A 132 10.82 6.84 4.11
CA ASP A 132 9.82 7.54 4.90
C ASP A 132 8.40 7.02 4.65
N VAL A 133 8.10 6.61 3.40
CA VAL A 133 6.84 5.97 3.05
C VAL A 133 6.74 4.61 3.72
N ILE A 134 7.79 3.79 3.63
CA ILE A 134 7.87 2.47 4.28
C ILE A 134 7.68 2.60 5.80
N ALA A 135 8.36 3.55 6.43
CA ALA A 135 8.23 3.80 7.87
C ALA A 135 6.80 4.21 8.26
N GLY A 136 6.14 5.02 7.45
CA GLY A 136 4.73 5.36 7.66
C GLY A 136 3.81 4.14 7.61
N GLN A 137 4.02 3.21 6.67
CA GLN A 137 3.28 1.95 6.61
C GLN A 137 3.58 1.05 7.82
N GLY A 138 4.81 1.08 8.34
CA GLY A 138 5.21 0.35 9.55
C GLY A 138 4.40 0.69 10.80
N THR A 139 3.74 1.86 10.84
CA THR A 139 2.82 2.21 11.94
C THR A 139 1.66 1.23 12.09
N ILE A 140 1.32 0.49 11.04
CA ILE A 140 0.33 -0.60 11.11
C ILE A 140 0.84 -1.72 12.01
N GLY A 141 2.10 -2.15 11.85
CA GLY A 141 2.72 -3.14 12.74
C GLY A 141 2.75 -2.68 14.20
N MET A 142 3.07 -1.41 14.42
CA MET A 142 3.01 -0.80 15.77
C MET A 142 1.60 -0.88 16.36
N GLU A 143 0.59 -0.51 15.57
CA GLU A 143 -0.81 -0.55 16.04
C GLU A 143 -1.27 -1.99 16.29
N ILE A 144 -0.94 -2.96 15.45
CA ILE A 144 -1.27 -4.37 15.64
C ILE A 144 -0.75 -4.85 17.00
N LEU A 145 0.54 -4.64 17.30
CA LEU A 145 1.13 -5.06 18.56
C LEU A 145 0.55 -4.35 19.79
N ARG A 146 0.06 -3.12 19.63
CA ARG A 146 -0.62 -2.38 20.70
C ARG A 146 -2.08 -2.77 20.89
N GLN A 147 -2.76 -3.11 19.80
CA GLN A 147 -4.18 -3.44 19.80
C GLN A 147 -4.46 -4.89 20.20
N HIS A 148 -3.43 -5.75 20.13
CA HIS A 148 -3.55 -7.16 20.49
C HIS A 148 -2.32 -7.58 21.29
N ALA A 149 -2.52 -7.73 22.60
CA ALA A 149 -1.45 -8.08 23.56
C ALA A 149 -1.15 -9.58 23.62
N GLU A 150 -2.10 -10.43 23.20
CA GLU A 150 -1.93 -11.88 23.18
C GLU A 150 -0.96 -12.32 22.07
N PRO A 151 -0.42 -13.55 22.15
CA PRO A 151 0.48 -14.06 21.11
C PRO A 151 -0.14 -14.03 19.71
N ILE A 152 0.61 -13.52 18.74
CA ILE A 152 0.29 -13.53 17.33
C ILE A 152 1.19 -14.56 16.66
N HIS A 153 0.62 -15.53 15.96
CA HIS A 153 1.40 -16.54 15.22
C HIS A 153 1.93 -15.98 13.90
N ALA A 154 1.06 -15.33 13.11
CA ALA A 154 1.42 -14.81 11.81
C ALA A 154 0.60 -13.55 11.46
N ILE A 155 1.21 -12.67 10.66
CA ILE A 155 0.55 -11.51 10.04
C ILE A 155 0.62 -11.70 8.52
N PHE A 156 -0.54 -11.82 7.88
CA PHE A 156 -0.67 -11.90 6.43
C PHE A 156 -0.85 -10.49 5.86
N VAL A 157 -0.04 -10.17 4.86
CA VAL A 157 0.02 -8.81 4.30
C VAL A 157 -0.07 -8.85 2.79
N PRO A 158 -1.03 -8.15 2.14
CA PRO A 158 -1.08 -8.06 0.68
C PRO A 158 0.15 -7.32 0.14
N VAL A 159 0.72 -7.84 -0.95
CA VAL A 159 1.97 -7.32 -1.51
C VAL A 159 1.77 -6.91 -2.97
N GLY A 160 2.06 -5.64 -3.24
CA GLY A 160 2.31 -5.13 -4.58
C GLY A 160 3.77 -4.70 -4.69
N GLY A 161 4.08 -3.42 -4.57
CA GLY A 161 5.46 -2.91 -4.58
C GLY A 161 6.29 -3.21 -3.32
N GLY A 162 5.69 -3.80 -2.28
CA GLY A 162 6.35 -4.23 -1.06
C GLY A 162 6.41 -3.22 0.10
N GLY A 163 5.90 -1.98 -0.08
CA GLY A 163 6.03 -0.93 0.95
C GLY A 163 5.32 -1.24 2.26
N LEU A 164 4.13 -1.85 2.19
CA LEU A 164 3.36 -2.22 3.38
C LEU A 164 4.04 -3.32 4.17
N ILE A 165 4.33 -4.44 3.52
CA ILE A 165 4.94 -5.60 4.17
C ILE A 165 6.34 -5.27 4.71
N ALA A 166 7.14 -4.51 3.95
CA ALA A 166 8.46 -4.07 4.39
C ALA A 166 8.39 -3.22 5.67
N GLY A 167 7.43 -2.29 5.74
CA GLY A 167 7.22 -1.46 6.92
C GLY A 167 6.75 -2.25 8.13
N ILE A 168 5.76 -3.13 7.96
CA ILE A 168 5.26 -4.01 9.03
C ILE A 168 6.38 -4.92 9.51
N ALA A 169 7.08 -5.61 8.59
CA ALA A 169 8.15 -6.53 8.93
C ALA A 169 9.29 -5.83 9.68
N ALA A 170 9.73 -4.66 9.23
CA ALA A 170 10.78 -3.89 9.90
C ALA A 170 10.44 -3.56 11.36
N TYR A 171 9.20 -3.21 11.64
CA TYR A 171 8.76 -2.90 12.98
C TYR A 171 8.54 -4.16 13.82
N VAL A 172 7.77 -5.11 13.32
CA VAL A 172 7.38 -6.31 14.06
C VAL A 172 8.58 -7.21 14.37
N LYS A 173 9.42 -7.51 13.39
CA LYS A 173 10.60 -8.36 13.59
C LYS A 173 11.63 -7.78 14.55
N ARG A 174 11.65 -6.47 14.72
CA ARG A 174 12.53 -5.81 15.70
C ARG A 174 12.09 -6.03 17.13
N LEU A 175 10.78 -6.16 17.37
CA LEU A 175 10.18 -6.25 18.72
C LEU A 175 9.70 -7.67 19.07
N ARG A 176 9.18 -8.38 18.08
CA ARG A 176 8.59 -9.71 18.21
C ARG A 176 9.05 -10.58 17.01
N PRO A 177 10.32 -11.00 16.98
CA PRO A 177 10.91 -11.75 15.85
C PRO A 177 10.24 -13.10 15.61
N GLU A 178 9.58 -13.66 16.60
CA GLU A 178 8.85 -14.93 16.52
C GLU A 178 7.57 -14.85 15.66
N ILE A 179 6.98 -13.66 15.47
CA ILE A 179 5.77 -13.49 14.66
C ILE A 179 6.14 -13.66 13.18
N LYS A 180 5.49 -14.59 12.51
CA LYS A 180 5.69 -14.79 11.06
C LYS A 180 5.04 -13.65 10.27
N ILE A 181 5.78 -13.12 9.30
CA ILE A 181 5.28 -12.12 8.34
C ILE A 181 5.16 -12.81 7.00
N ILE A 182 3.93 -13.00 6.54
CA ILE A 182 3.61 -13.72 5.31
C ILE A 182 3.05 -12.75 4.28
N GLY A 183 3.73 -12.62 3.15
CA GLY A 183 3.22 -11.88 2.01
C GLY A 183 2.12 -12.66 1.29
N VAL A 184 1.17 -11.94 0.70
CA VAL A 184 0.13 -12.52 -0.16
C VAL A 184 0.12 -11.77 -1.47
N GLU A 185 0.34 -12.47 -2.58
CA GLU A 185 0.32 -11.91 -3.94
C GLU A 185 -0.68 -12.67 -4.82
N PRO A 186 -1.31 -12.00 -5.81
CA PRO A 186 -2.02 -12.69 -6.87
C PRO A 186 -1.07 -13.52 -7.75
N ASP A 187 -1.55 -14.65 -8.28
CA ASP A 187 -0.76 -15.49 -9.20
C ASP A 187 -0.28 -14.72 -10.45
N ASP A 188 -1.05 -13.72 -10.87
CA ASP A 188 -0.80 -12.88 -12.06
C ASP A 188 -0.11 -11.54 -11.75
N ALA A 189 0.34 -11.33 -10.50
CA ALA A 189 1.10 -10.16 -10.08
C ALA A 189 2.08 -10.50 -8.93
N ASP A 190 2.87 -11.56 -9.08
CA ASP A 190 3.73 -12.18 -8.07
C ASP A 190 5.20 -11.68 -8.10
N ALA A 191 5.40 -10.40 -8.37
CA ALA A 191 6.73 -9.82 -8.56
C ALA A 191 7.66 -9.99 -7.34
N MET A 192 7.15 -9.94 -6.11
CA MET A 192 7.95 -10.13 -4.90
C MET A 192 8.34 -11.60 -4.71
N ALA A 193 7.40 -12.54 -4.88
CA ALA A 193 7.66 -13.96 -4.76
C ALA A 193 8.73 -14.41 -5.76
N GLN A 194 8.60 -14.01 -7.04
CA GLN A 194 9.62 -14.29 -8.05
C GLN A 194 10.96 -13.64 -7.73
N SER A 195 10.96 -12.41 -7.23
CA SER A 195 12.18 -11.69 -6.87
C SER A 195 12.91 -12.36 -5.70
N LEU A 196 12.19 -12.78 -4.65
CA LEU A 196 12.77 -13.48 -3.51
C LEU A 196 13.34 -14.84 -3.91
N LYS A 197 12.62 -15.61 -4.73
CA LYS A 197 13.09 -16.89 -5.28
C LYS A 197 14.34 -16.72 -6.15
N ALA A 198 14.39 -15.67 -6.96
CA ALA A 198 15.53 -15.38 -7.84
C ALA A 198 16.73 -14.73 -7.12
N GLY A 199 16.57 -14.28 -5.87
CA GLY A 199 17.60 -13.53 -5.13
C GLY A 199 17.91 -12.13 -5.70
N ARG A 200 17.14 -11.67 -6.69
CA ARG A 200 17.24 -10.36 -7.35
C ARG A 200 15.87 -9.87 -7.78
N ARG A 201 15.71 -8.57 -7.95
CA ARG A 201 14.43 -8.01 -8.42
C ARG A 201 14.12 -8.50 -9.84
N VAL A 202 12.93 -9.04 -10.00
CA VAL A 202 12.35 -9.48 -11.28
C VAL A 202 11.32 -8.44 -11.73
N LYS A 203 11.28 -8.15 -13.02
CA LYS A 203 10.26 -7.33 -13.64
C LYS A 203 9.32 -8.24 -14.43
N LEU A 204 8.03 -8.19 -14.11
CA LEU A 204 7.00 -8.91 -14.84
C LEU A 204 6.68 -8.19 -16.16
N ASP A 205 6.43 -8.95 -17.21
CA ASP A 205 5.99 -8.39 -18.50
C ASP A 205 4.56 -7.86 -18.40
N GLN A 206 3.70 -8.60 -17.73
CA GLN A 206 2.28 -8.30 -17.54
C GLN A 206 1.88 -8.48 -16.08
N VAL A 207 0.79 -7.88 -15.69
CA VAL A 207 0.11 -8.06 -14.40
C VAL A 207 -1.39 -8.13 -14.61
N GLY A 208 -2.07 -8.87 -13.77
CA GLY A 208 -3.53 -8.98 -13.77
C GLY A 208 -4.21 -7.66 -13.43
N LEU A 209 -5.47 -7.56 -13.83
CA LEU A 209 -6.27 -6.34 -13.63
C LEU A 209 -7.26 -6.45 -12.45
N PHE A 210 -7.53 -7.67 -11.98
CA PHE A 210 -8.54 -7.89 -10.94
C PHE A 210 -8.14 -7.26 -9.62
N ALA A 211 -6.94 -7.53 -9.14
CA ALA A 211 -6.41 -6.97 -7.90
C ALA A 211 -5.55 -5.72 -8.17
N ASP A 212 -6.15 -4.65 -8.72
CA ASP A 212 -5.44 -3.45 -9.20
C ASP A 212 -4.60 -2.76 -8.11
N GLY A 213 -5.00 -2.85 -6.84
CA GLY A 213 -4.27 -2.28 -5.69
C GLY A 213 -2.90 -2.90 -5.45
N VAL A 214 -2.66 -4.12 -5.94
CA VAL A 214 -1.40 -4.87 -5.81
C VAL A 214 -0.76 -5.23 -7.16
N ALA A 215 -1.34 -4.82 -8.28
CA ALA A 215 -0.85 -5.08 -9.63
C ALA A 215 0.42 -4.28 -9.95
N VAL A 216 1.57 -4.75 -9.48
CA VAL A 216 2.87 -4.09 -9.63
C VAL A 216 3.84 -4.97 -10.40
N LYS A 217 4.35 -4.45 -11.52
CA LYS A 217 5.31 -5.19 -12.38
C LYS A 217 6.70 -5.34 -11.78
N HIS A 218 7.11 -4.41 -10.92
CA HIS A 218 8.48 -4.39 -10.42
C HIS A 218 8.53 -3.86 -8.99
N VAL A 219 8.98 -4.68 -8.07
CA VAL A 219 9.15 -4.31 -6.66
C VAL A 219 10.23 -3.25 -6.47
N GLY A 220 10.15 -2.48 -5.40
CA GLY A 220 11.14 -1.46 -5.08
C GLY A 220 12.50 -2.06 -4.70
N ALA A 221 13.54 -1.26 -4.78
CA ALA A 221 14.88 -1.69 -4.37
C ALA A 221 14.98 -1.84 -2.85
N GLU A 222 14.51 -0.83 -2.12
CA GLU A 222 14.54 -0.85 -0.66
C GLU A 222 13.50 -1.82 -0.10
N THR A 223 12.31 -1.88 -0.70
CA THR A 223 11.29 -2.85 -0.27
C THR A 223 11.74 -4.29 -0.48
N PHE A 224 12.40 -4.61 -1.60
CA PHE A 224 12.99 -5.93 -1.84
C PHE A 224 14.09 -6.27 -0.82
N ARG A 225 14.99 -5.31 -0.54
CA ARG A 225 16.06 -5.50 0.45
C ARG A 225 15.49 -5.86 1.82
N LEU A 226 14.46 -5.14 2.26
CA LEU A 226 13.80 -5.39 3.55
C LEU A 226 13.02 -6.71 3.56
N CYS A 227 12.25 -6.99 2.50
CA CYS A 227 11.48 -8.24 2.42
C CYS A 227 12.40 -9.46 2.42
N ARG A 228 13.51 -9.44 1.67
CA ARG A 228 14.49 -10.53 1.65
C ARG A 228 15.10 -10.83 3.02
N ALA A 229 15.21 -9.80 3.87
CA ALA A 229 15.82 -9.95 5.20
C ALA A 229 14.82 -10.31 6.30
N LEU A 230 13.53 -9.97 6.15
CA LEU A 230 12.60 -9.91 7.27
C LEU A 230 11.27 -10.63 7.04
N VAL A 231 10.91 -10.97 5.81
CA VAL A 231 9.67 -11.68 5.47
C VAL A 231 9.94 -13.18 5.51
N ASP A 232 9.07 -13.92 6.15
CA ASP A 232 9.25 -15.37 6.35
C ASP A 232 8.83 -16.16 5.11
N ASP A 233 7.75 -15.73 4.43
CA ASP A 233 7.26 -16.40 3.23
C ASP A 233 6.39 -15.46 2.40
N VAL A 234 6.16 -15.81 1.13
CA VAL A 234 5.18 -15.16 0.24
C VAL A 234 4.35 -16.24 -0.45
N ILE A 235 3.07 -16.26 -0.15
CA ILE A 235 2.09 -17.16 -0.78
C ILE A 235 1.41 -16.47 -1.95
N ARG A 236 1.01 -17.28 -2.95
CA ARG A 236 0.25 -16.81 -4.11
C ARG A 236 -1.17 -17.31 -4.04
N VAL A 237 -2.10 -16.50 -4.53
CA VAL A 237 -3.53 -16.79 -4.56
C VAL A 237 -4.12 -16.49 -5.93
N ASN A 238 -5.01 -17.32 -6.41
CA ASN A 238 -5.73 -17.08 -7.65
C ASN A 238 -6.96 -16.17 -7.45
N THR A 239 -7.57 -15.72 -8.52
CA THR A 239 -8.75 -14.85 -8.51
C THR A 239 -9.94 -15.48 -7.78
N ASP A 240 -10.16 -16.78 -7.92
CA ASP A 240 -11.28 -17.47 -7.26
C ASP A 240 -11.13 -17.45 -5.73
N ALA A 241 -9.90 -17.68 -5.24
CA ALA A 241 -9.59 -17.57 -3.81
C ALA A 241 -9.80 -16.14 -3.27
N MET A 242 -9.43 -15.12 -4.06
CA MET A 242 -9.69 -13.73 -3.70
C MET A 242 -11.20 -13.43 -3.66
N CYS A 243 -11.97 -13.87 -4.65
CA CYS A 243 -13.44 -13.72 -4.66
C CYS A 243 -14.10 -14.41 -3.45
N ALA A 244 -13.65 -15.62 -3.13
CA ALA A 244 -14.13 -16.34 -1.96
C ALA A 244 -13.81 -15.58 -0.66
N ALA A 245 -12.60 -15.05 -0.53
CA ALA A 245 -12.19 -14.27 0.63
C ALA A 245 -13.00 -12.96 0.78
N ILE A 246 -13.30 -12.26 -0.32
CA ILE A 246 -14.17 -11.06 -0.30
C ILE A 246 -15.55 -11.42 0.26
N LYS A 247 -16.14 -12.55 -0.20
CA LYS A 247 -17.43 -13.03 0.30
C LYS A 247 -17.38 -13.38 1.78
N ASP A 248 -16.34 -14.09 2.21
CA ASP A 248 -16.16 -14.49 3.60
C ASP A 248 -16.05 -13.27 4.53
N VAL A 249 -15.21 -12.31 4.18
CA VAL A 249 -15.05 -11.08 4.96
C VAL A 249 -16.33 -10.24 4.95
N PHE A 250 -17.02 -10.15 3.81
CA PHE A 250 -18.31 -9.47 3.76
C PHE A 250 -19.35 -10.12 4.68
N THR A 251 -19.38 -11.45 4.76
CA THR A 251 -20.28 -12.17 5.67
C THR A 251 -20.03 -11.78 7.12
N ASP A 252 -18.78 -11.63 7.53
CA ASP A 252 -18.41 -11.29 8.90
C ASP A 252 -18.50 -9.78 9.21
N THR A 253 -18.20 -8.92 8.25
CA THR A 253 -17.97 -7.48 8.50
C THR A 253 -18.96 -6.55 7.81
N ARG A 254 -19.72 -7.06 6.83
CA ARG A 254 -20.59 -6.28 5.92
C ARG A 254 -19.84 -5.24 5.10
N VAL A 255 -18.57 -5.46 4.86
CA VAL A 255 -17.71 -4.57 4.06
C VAL A 255 -17.11 -5.34 2.89
N ILE A 256 -17.11 -4.71 1.72
CA ILE A 256 -16.41 -5.20 0.54
C ILE A 256 -14.98 -4.67 0.60
N LEU A 257 -14.02 -5.59 0.63
CA LEU A 257 -12.60 -5.28 0.57
C LEU A 257 -12.08 -5.27 -0.87
N GLU A 258 -11.02 -4.51 -1.10
CA GLU A 258 -10.25 -4.59 -2.34
C GLU A 258 -9.50 -5.93 -2.44
#